data_4251e3965a4c4172068fcc1ceeea82f0
#
_entry.id   4251e3965a4c4172068fcc1ceeea82f0
#
_cell.length_a   1.000
_cell.length_b   1.000
_cell.length_c   1.000
_cell.angle_alpha   90.00
_cell.angle_beta   90.00
_cell.angle_gamma   90.00
#
_symmetry.space_group_name_H-M   'P 1'
#
loop_
_entity.id
_entity.type
_entity.pdbx_description
1 polymer ?
#
loop_
_entity_poly.entity_id
_entity_poly.type
_entity_poly.pdbx_seq_one_letter_code
_entity_poly.pdbx_strand_id
1 'polypeptide(L)'
;MRDSDERFKGKALIVDIMGTWCHNCLDESPVLQRLQEQFGKDGLEVVGLSFEISDDPAQARKNLQLYKNRFGLTYTLLFCGSIDDENVKKQIHSQLNNFFAYPTAIFIDKSHQVQTIHSGFKGPGTGDEFQAQIREFEELARKLVQ
;
A
#
# COMPACT_ATOMS: atom_id res chain seq x y z
N MET A 1 -9.33 8.25 4.08
CA MET A 1 -9.94 7.00 3.58
C MET A 1 -10.62 6.26 4.72
N ARG A 2 -11.81 5.77 4.48
CA ARG A 2 -12.57 4.98 5.45
C ARG A 2 -13.10 3.73 4.77
N ASP A 3 -13.27 2.66 5.53
CA ASP A 3 -13.84 1.40 5.03
C ASP A 3 -15.29 1.58 4.54
N SER A 4 -15.99 2.58 5.04
CA SER A 4 -17.36 2.93 4.63
C SER A 4 -17.43 3.70 3.30
N ASP A 5 -16.28 4.02 2.69
CA ASP A 5 -16.24 4.69 1.39
C ASP A 5 -16.86 3.78 0.32
N GLU A 6 -17.82 4.33 -0.45
CA GLU A 6 -18.59 3.56 -1.44
C GLU A 6 -17.74 2.81 -2.47
N ARG A 7 -16.58 3.39 -2.85
CA ARG A 7 -15.69 2.75 -3.84
C ARG A 7 -15.05 1.46 -3.30
N PHE A 8 -15.06 1.22 -1.99
CA PHE A 8 -14.47 0.03 -1.37
C PHE A 8 -15.51 -0.97 -0.88
N LYS A 9 -16.78 -0.64 -0.99
CA LYS A 9 -17.86 -1.47 -0.49
C LYS A 9 -17.87 -2.85 -1.16
N GLY A 10 -17.82 -3.90 -0.35
CA GLY A 10 -17.81 -5.28 -0.83
C GLY A 10 -16.52 -5.71 -1.50
N LYS A 11 -15.47 -4.90 -1.44
CA LYS A 11 -14.18 -5.22 -2.04
C LYS A 11 -13.15 -5.61 -0.98
N ALA A 12 -12.27 -6.53 -1.36
CA ALA A 12 -11.06 -6.78 -0.61
C ALA A 12 -10.06 -5.65 -0.88
N LEU A 13 -9.24 -5.30 0.11
CA LEU A 13 -8.31 -4.18 -0.01
C LEU A 13 -6.89 -4.61 0.33
N ILE A 14 -5.94 -4.07 -0.40
CA ILE A 14 -4.55 -4.01 0.05
C ILE A 14 -4.25 -2.53 0.24
N VAL A 15 -4.05 -2.13 1.49
CA VAL A 15 -3.72 -0.74 1.84
C VAL A 15 -2.22 -0.68 2.07
N ASP A 16 -1.54 0.10 1.25
CA ASP A 16 -0.09 0.23 1.28
C ASP A 16 0.29 1.57 1.89
N ILE A 17 0.91 1.52 3.07
CA ILE A 17 1.46 2.72 3.71
C ILE A 17 2.86 2.90 3.15
N MET A 18 3.05 3.98 2.37
CA MET A 18 4.23 4.15 1.54
C MET A 18 4.68 5.61 1.49
N GLY A 19 5.74 5.87 0.76
CA GLY A 19 6.21 7.20 0.42
C GLY A 19 7.04 7.14 -0.85
N THR A 20 6.99 8.18 -1.67
CA THR A 20 7.75 8.22 -2.94
C THR A 20 9.26 8.26 -2.72
N TRP A 21 9.69 8.64 -1.51
CA TRP A 21 11.08 8.69 -1.07
C TRP A 21 11.63 7.32 -0.64
N CYS A 22 10.75 6.35 -0.43
CA CYS A 22 11.08 5.06 0.16
C CYS A 22 11.58 4.08 -0.90
N HIS A 23 12.81 3.61 -0.77
CA HIS A 23 13.44 2.71 -1.74
C HIS A 23 12.70 1.37 -1.85
N ASN A 24 12.36 0.75 -0.72
CA ASN A 24 11.64 -0.52 -0.73
C ASN A 24 10.22 -0.39 -1.29
N CYS A 25 9.61 0.80 -1.17
CA CYS A 25 8.30 1.07 -1.76
C CYS A 25 8.38 1.06 -3.30
N LEU A 26 9.51 1.53 -3.87
CA LEU A 26 9.73 1.48 -5.32
C LEU A 26 9.72 0.04 -5.84
N ASP A 27 10.23 -0.89 -5.05
CA ASP A 27 10.27 -2.31 -5.41
C ASP A 27 8.91 -2.99 -5.22
N GLU A 28 8.15 -2.57 -4.21
CA GLU A 28 6.85 -3.16 -3.89
C GLU A 28 5.75 -2.72 -4.85
N SER A 29 5.74 -1.43 -5.24
CA SER A 29 4.63 -0.88 -6.03
C SER A 29 4.36 -1.63 -7.34
N PRO A 30 5.37 -2.05 -8.12
CA PRO A 30 5.10 -2.87 -9.31
C PRO A 30 4.48 -4.23 -8.98
N VAL A 31 4.81 -4.82 -7.83
CA VAL A 31 4.19 -6.08 -7.39
C VAL A 31 2.72 -5.85 -7.07
N LEU A 32 2.40 -4.79 -6.34
CA LEU A 32 1.01 -4.44 -6.03
C LEU A 32 0.19 -4.13 -7.27
N GLN A 33 0.82 -3.47 -8.27
CA GLN A 33 0.16 -3.19 -9.55
C GLN A 33 -0.22 -4.49 -10.28
N ARG A 34 0.66 -5.48 -10.26
CA ARG A 34 0.35 -6.79 -10.86
C ARG A 34 -0.81 -7.47 -10.13
N LEU A 35 -0.88 -7.36 -8.81
CA LEU A 35 -2.00 -7.89 -8.04
C LEU A 35 -3.31 -7.19 -8.38
N GLN A 36 -3.28 -5.86 -8.55
CA GLN A 36 -4.44 -5.07 -8.98
C GLN A 36 -4.93 -5.55 -10.35
N GLU A 37 -4.03 -5.78 -11.29
CA GLU A 37 -4.37 -6.27 -12.62
C GLU A 37 -4.93 -7.69 -12.58
N GLN A 38 -4.31 -8.56 -11.79
CA GLN A 38 -4.69 -9.98 -11.72
C GLN A 38 -6.01 -10.20 -11.00
N PHE A 39 -6.24 -9.53 -9.88
CA PHE A 39 -7.38 -9.78 -8.99
C PHE A 39 -8.43 -8.67 -8.95
N GLY A 40 -8.21 -7.57 -9.69
CA GLY A 40 -9.15 -6.45 -9.70
C GLY A 40 -10.55 -6.86 -10.14
N LYS A 41 -10.66 -7.73 -11.14
CA LYS A 41 -11.93 -8.27 -11.62
C LYS A 41 -12.64 -9.14 -10.58
N ASP A 42 -11.89 -9.71 -9.65
CA ASP A 42 -12.41 -10.57 -8.59
C ASP A 42 -12.74 -9.79 -7.31
N GLY A 43 -12.60 -8.47 -7.36
CA GLY A 43 -12.98 -7.59 -6.27
C GLY A 43 -11.83 -7.09 -5.38
N LEU A 44 -10.59 -7.14 -5.87
CA LEU A 44 -9.45 -6.55 -5.16
C LEU A 44 -9.27 -5.08 -5.57
N GLU A 45 -9.05 -4.23 -4.57
CA GLU A 45 -8.65 -2.84 -4.79
C GLU A 45 -7.39 -2.56 -4.01
N VAL A 46 -6.36 -2.04 -4.66
CA VAL A 46 -5.13 -1.60 -4.01
C VAL A 46 -5.21 -0.10 -3.80
N VAL A 47 -4.82 0.38 -2.62
CA VAL A 47 -4.80 1.81 -2.29
C VAL A 47 -3.49 2.14 -1.60
N GLY A 48 -2.75 3.10 -2.14
CA GLY A 48 -1.55 3.61 -1.50
C GLY A 48 -1.86 4.84 -0.67
N LEU A 49 -1.45 4.83 0.60
CA LEU A 49 -1.54 5.96 1.50
C LEU A 49 -0.12 6.53 1.66
N SER A 50 0.11 7.71 1.07
CA SER A 50 1.44 8.29 1.01
C SER A 50 1.71 9.23 2.17
N PHE A 51 2.86 9.01 2.81
CA PHE A 51 3.43 9.92 3.81
C PHE A 51 4.76 10.41 3.26
N GLU A 52 4.81 11.69 2.90
CA GLU A 52 5.94 12.27 2.19
C GLU A 52 6.90 13.02 3.11
N ILE A 53 8.12 13.29 2.63
CA ILE A 53 9.09 14.11 3.36
C ILE A 53 8.65 15.58 3.33
N SER A 54 8.16 16.05 2.18
CA SER A 54 7.68 17.42 2.03
C SER A 54 6.35 17.61 2.75
N ASP A 55 6.19 18.71 3.46
CA ASP A 55 4.94 19.14 4.07
C ASP A 55 4.11 20.03 3.11
N ASP A 56 4.64 20.36 1.93
CA ASP A 56 3.93 21.10 0.90
C ASP A 56 3.01 20.14 0.12
N PRO A 57 1.68 20.28 0.26
CA PRO A 57 0.74 19.38 -0.42
C PRO A 57 0.87 19.41 -1.95
N ALA A 58 1.18 20.55 -2.53
CA ALA A 58 1.33 20.69 -3.98
C ALA A 58 2.53 19.89 -4.47
N GLN A 59 3.67 19.98 -3.77
CA GLN A 59 4.86 19.22 -4.10
C GLN A 59 4.64 17.73 -3.91
N ALA A 60 3.97 17.35 -2.83
CA ALA A 60 3.65 15.94 -2.54
C ALA A 60 2.78 15.33 -3.64
N ARG A 61 1.74 16.03 -4.08
CA ARG A 61 0.86 15.57 -5.15
C ARG A 61 1.61 15.44 -6.48
N LYS A 62 2.50 16.37 -6.76
CA LYS A 62 3.36 16.30 -7.95
C LYS A 62 4.25 15.06 -7.91
N ASN A 63 4.87 14.78 -6.76
CA ASN A 63 5.71 13.61 -6.56
C ASN A 63 4.91 12.32 -6.77
N LEU A 64 3.70 12.26 -6.24
CA LEU A 64 2.81 11.11 -6.41
C LEU A 64 2.42 10.89 -7.87
N GLN A 65 2.12 11.97 -8.59
CA GLN A 65 1.76 11.84 -10.01
C GLN A 65 2.94 11.34 -10.84
N LEU A 66 4.15 11.84 -10.57
CA LEU A 66 5.36 11.36 -11.24
C LEU A 66 5.64 9.89 -10.91
N TYR A 67 5.45 9.50 -9.66
CA TYR A 67 5.61 8.13 -9.20
C TYR A 67 4.63 7.20 -9.92
N LYS A 68 3.36 7.58 -9.95
CA LYS A 68 2.29 6.84 -10.62
C LYS A 68 2.60 6.63 -12.10
N ASN A 69 3.05 7.70 -12.76
CA ASN A 69 3.40 7.65 -14.18
C ASN A 69 4.62 6.76 -14.43
N ARG A 70 5.64 6.87 -13.58
CA ARG A 70 6.88 6.09 -13.71
C ARG A 70 6.63 4.59 -13.67
N PHE A 71 5.76 4.14 -12.77
CA PHE A 71 5.50 2.72 -12.55
C PHE A 71 4.22 2.22 -13.21
N GLY A 72 3.51 3.06 -13.95
CA GLY A 72 2.27 2.69 -14.61
C GLY A 72 1.19 2.22 -13.65
N LEU A 73 1.09 2.86 -12.48
CA LEU A 73 0.15 2.45 -11.45
C LEU A 73 -1.27 2.88 -11.79
N THR A 74 -2.21 1.94 -11.72
CA THR A 74 -3.63 2.21 -11.94
C THR A 74 -4.42 2.32 -10.65
N TYR A 75 -3.85 1.88 -9.52
CA TYR A 75 -4.52 1.99 -8.23
C TYR A 75 -4.37 3.40 -7.64
N THR A 76 -5.27 3.72 -6.71
CA THR A 76 -5.34 5.05 -6.10
C THR A 76 -4.17 5.30 -5.16
N LEU A 77 -3.56 6.49 -5.30
CA LEU A 77 -2.55 6.99 -4.35
C LEU A 77 -3.11 8.25 -3.70
N LEU A 78 -3.14 8.26 -2.37
CA LEU A 78 -3.66 9.37 -1.58
C LEU A 78 -2.54 9.97 -0.73
N PHE A 79 -2.40 11.29 -0.76
CA PHE A 79 -1.47 11.98 0.13
C PHE A 79 -2.10 12.11 1.51
N CYS A 80 -1.44 11.58 2.54
CA CYS A 80 -1.96 11.55 3.91
C CYS A 80 -1.21 12.46 4.88
N GLY A 81 -0.06 12.99 4.48
CA GLY A 81 0.70 13.91 5.32
C GLY A 81 2.21 13.73 5.23
N SER A 82 2.92 14.52 6.03
CA SER A 82 4.38 14.46 6.14
C SER A 82 4.80 13.43 7.19
N ILE A 83 5.91 12.73 6.95
CA ILE A 83 6.46 11.79 7.93
C ILE A 83 6.92 12.48 9.22
N ASP A 84 7.17 13.79 9.18
CA ASP A 84 7.63 14.56 10.33
C ASP A 84 6.47 15.17 11.15
N ASP A 85 5.23 15.05 10.67
CA ASP A 85 4.07 15.56 11.37
C ASP A 85 3.75 14.68 12.58
N GLU A 86 3.78 15.27 13.78
CA GLU A 86 3.53 14.55 15.02
C GLU A 86 2.10 14.00 15.11
N ASN A 87 1.12 14.69 14.53
CA ASN A 87 -0.25 14.20 14.50
C ASN A 87 -0.37 12.96 13.61
N VAL A 88 0.32 12.96 12.46
CA VAL A 88 0.38 11.81 11.56
C VAL A 88 1.02 10.62 12.27
N LYS A 89 2.14 10.82 12.96
CA LYS A 89 2.81 9.77 13.72
C LYS A 89 1.89 9.17 14.77
N LYS A 90 1.17 9.99 15.52
CA LYS A 90 0.22 9.53 16.54
C LYS A 90 -0.93 8.73 15.93
N GLN A 91 -1.48 9.16 14.80
CA GLN A 91 -2.55 8.44 14.12
C GLN A 91 -2.09 7.06 13.66
N ILE A 92 -0.89 6.97 13.08
CA ILE A 92 -0.34 5.69 12.64
C ILE A 92 -0.15 4.76 13.83
N HIS A 93 0.46 5.26 14.92
CA HIS A 93 0.69 4.45 16.12
C HIS A 93 -0.61 4.00 16.79
N SER A 94 -1.65 4.83 16.77
CA SER A 94 -2.93 4.47 17.39
C SER A 94 -3.70 3.43 16.58
N GLN A 95 -3.54 3.42 15.25
CA GLN A 95 -4.28 2.51 14.37
C GLN A 95 -3.50 1.24 14.04
N LEU A 96 -2.16 1.30 14.07
CA LEU A 96 -1.29 0.18 13.73
C LEU A 96 -0.31 -0.06 14.87
N ASN A 97 -0.66 -0.98 15.77
CA ASN A 97 0.17 -1.30 16.94
C ASN A 97 1.56 -1.83 16.57
N ASN A 98 1.72 -2.38 15.36
CA ASN A 98 2.94 -3.02 14.89
C ASN A 98 3.50 -2.36 13.63
N PHE A 99 3.43 -1.03 13.56
CA PHE A 99 4.04 -0.32 12.44
C PHE A 99 5.53 -0.13 12.69
N PHE A 100 6.36 -0.77 11.87
CA PHE A 100 7.82 -0.75 12.04
C PHE A 100 8.58 -0.11 10.89
N ALA A 101 8.01 -0.08 9.70
CA ALA A 101 8.75 0.32 8.51
C ALA A 101 7.84 0.75 7.37
N TYR A 102 8.41 1.52 6.45
CA TYR A 102 7.83 1.74 5.14
C TYR A 102 8.47 0.74 4.16
N PRO A 103 7.71 0.06 3.31
CA PRO A 103 6.24 0.07 3.27
C PRO A 103 5.63 -0.86 4.31
N THR A 104 4.35 -0.62 4.63
CA THR A 104 3.54 -1.58 5.38
C THR A 104 2.27 -1.84 4.58
N ALA A 105 2.03 -3.11 4.25
CA ALA A 105 0.86 -3.53 3.50
C ALA A 105 -0.16 -4.18 4.43
N ILE A 106 -1.40 -3.71 4.37
CA ILE A 106 -2.50 -4.22 5.17
C ILE A 106 -3.45 -4.96 4.24
N PHE A 107 -3.64 -6.25 4.50
CA PHE A 107 -4.50 -7.13 3.69
C PHE A 107 -5.85 -7.27 4.38
N ILE A 108 -6.91 -6.80 3.71
CA ILE A 108 -8.26 -6.68 4.27
C ILE A 108 -9.23 -7.45 3.39
N ASP A 109 -10.04 -8.33 3.99
CA ASP A 109 -11.00 -9.14 3.24
C ASP A 109 -12.26 -8.35 2.83
N LYS A 110 -13.15 -9.00 2.09
CA LYS A 110 -14.39 -8.37 1.59
C LYS A 110 -15.36 -7.96 2.70
N SER A 111 -15.21 -8.53 3.88
CA SER A 111 -15.97 -8.13 5.08
C SER A 111 -15.30 -7.00 5.84
N HIS A 112 -14.21 -6.45 5.31
CA HIS A 112 -13.38 -5.39 5.87
C HIS A 112 -12.73 -5.77 7.21
N GLN A 113 -12.40 -7.05 7.36
CA GLN A 113 -11.58 -7.55 8.47
C GLN A 113 -10.12 -7.63 8.06
N VAL A 114 -9.23 -7.12 8.91
CA VAL A 114 -7.80 -7.20 8.66
C VAL A 114 -7.34 -8.64 8.81
N GLN A 115 -6.74 -9.20 7.77
CA GLN A 115 -6.23 -10.56 7.78
C GLN A 115 -4.73 -10.63 8.07
N THR A 116 -3.97 -9.71 7.52
CA THR A 116 -2.51 -9.71 7.67
C THR A 116 -1.98 -8.28 7.58
N ILE A 117 -0.97 -7.98 8.38
CA ILE A 117 -0.19 -6.74 8.29
C ILE A 117 1.25 -7.15 8.01
N HIS A 118 1.80 -6.69 6.89
CA HIS A 118 3.16 -7.01 6.47
C HIS A 118 4.00 -5.74 6.44
N SER A 119 4.95 -5.60 7.35
CA SER A 119 5.86 -4.45 7.42
C SER A 119 7.16 -4.73 6.68
N GLY A 120 7.62 -3.76 5.91
CA GLY A 120 8.80 -3.86 5.08
C GLY A 120 8.55 -4.59 3.77
N PHE A 121 9.57 -4.64 2.93
CA PHE A 121 9.51 -5.35 1.66
C PHE A 121 10.92 -5.77 1.26
N LYS A 122 11.08 -7.05 0.94
CA LYS A 122 12.36 -7.61 0.47
C LYS A 122 12.43 -7.43 -1.04
N GLY A 123 13.32 -6.55 -1.48
CA GLY A 123 13.46 -6.19 -2.88
C GLY A 123 14.17 -7.25 -3.72
N PRO A 124 14.29 -6.99 -5.05
CA PRO A 124 14.88 -7.95 -6.00
C PRO A 124 16.29 -8.41 -5.63
N GLY A 125 17.06 -7.56 -4.94
CA GLY A 125 18.42 -7.90 -4.52
C GLY A 125 18.52 -9.02 -3.49
N THR A 126 17.40 -9.41 -2.84
CA THR A 126 17.38 -10.52 -1.88
C THR A 126 17.20 -11.88 -2.55
N GLY A 127 16.97 -11.93 -3.87
CA GLY A 127 16.88 -13.19 -4.63
C GLY A 127 15.67 -14.04 -4.22
N ASP A 128 15.94 -15.19 -3.57
CA ASP A 128 14.87 -16.13 -3.19
C ASP A 128 13.86 -15.54 -2.21
N GLU A 129 14.30 -14.65 -1.34
CA GLU A 129 13.40 -13.98 -0.38
C GLU A 129 12.40 -13.07 -1.10
N PHE A 130 12.83 -12.38 -2.16
CA PHE A 130 11.96 -11.57 -2.99
C PHE A 130 10.91 -12.42 -3.69
N GLN A 131 11.32 -13.54 -4.30
CA GLN A 131 10.41 -14.45 -4.99
C GLN A 131 9.40 -15.07 -4.00
N ALA A 132 9.86 -15.47 -2.82
CA ALA A 132 8.99 -16.02 -1.79
C ALA A 132 7.93 -15.00 -1.34
N GLN A 133 8.32 -13.73 -1.22
CA GLN A 133 7.42 -12.66 -0.81
C GLN A 133 6.37 -12.37 -1.88
N ILE A 134 6.74 -12.39 -3.16
CA ILE A 134 5.78 -12.25 -4.26
C ILE A 134 4.74 -13.36 -4.18
N ARG A 135 5.17 -14.61 -3.98
CA ARG A 135 4.25 -15.76 -3.87
C ARG A 135 3.33 -15.60 -2.65
N GLU A 136 3.86 -15.13 -1.53
CA GLU A 136 3.07 -14.89 -0.33
C GLU A 136 1.99 -13.83 -0.60
N PHE A 137 2.34 -12.73 -1.25
CA PHE A 137 1.40 -11.67 -1.58
C PHE A 137 0.32 -12.16 -2.55
N GLU A 138 0.68 -12.94 -3.55
CA GLU A 138 -0.29 -13.54 -4.48
C GLU A 138 -1.27 -14.46 -3.76
N GLU A 139 -0.77 -15.29 -2.86
CA GLU A 139 -1.61 -16.21 -2.09
C GLU A 139 -2.55 -15.47 -1.16
N LEU A 140 -2.06 -14.42 -0.48
CA LEU A 140 -2.89 -13.58 0.37
C LEU A 140 -3.98 -12.89 -0.44
N ALA A 141 -3.63 -12.32 -1.59
CA ALA A 141 -4.60 -11.66 -2.46
C ALA A 141 -5.67 -12.63 -2.95
N ARG A 142 -5.27 -13.84 -3.33
CA ARG A 142 -6.20 -14.88 -3.78
C ARG A 142 -7.20 -15.24 -2.69
N LYS A 143 -6.74 -15.38 -1.45
CA LYS A 143 -7.63 -15.68 -0.32
C LYS A 143 -8.58 -14.54 0.00
N LEU A 144 -8.13 -13.29 -0.14
CA LEU A 144 -8.96 -12.12 0.15
C LEU A 144 -10.19 -12.04 -0.77
N VAL A 145 -10.06 -12.46 -2.02
CA VAL A 145 -11.13 -12.31 -3.02
C VAL A 145 -12.05 -13.55 -3.12
N GLN A 146 -11.77 -14.56 -2.33
CA GLN A 146 -12.64 -15.75 -2.27
C GLN A 146 -13.97 -15.47 -1.57
#